data_d09c4fd991fd14b79cbf95e39bafc003
#
_entry.id   d09c4fd991fd14b79cbf95e39bafc003
#
_cell.length_a   1.000
_cell.length_b   1.000
_cell.length_c   1.000
_cell.angle_alpha   90.00
_cell.angle_beta   90.00
_cell.angle_gamma   90.00
#
_symmetry.space_group_name_H-M   'P 1'
#
loop_
_entity.id
_entity.type
_entity.pdbx_description
1 polymer ?
#
loop_
_entity_poly.entity_id
_entity_poly.type
_entity_poly.pdbx_seq_one_letter_code
_entity_poly.pdbx_strand_id
1 'polypeptide(L)'
;KIIPSVDYPLEYDDAADYAKKEADNDARPAIEPLEVDPASYKTVFIGYPVWWYKMPMVMESFFDTYDFSGVTIIPFNTHAGSSDGGTYSDIREIESNATVLDGLAVRGEDVGKDSTKEAVLSWLQGLDLE
;
A
#
# COMPACT_ATOMS: atom_id res chain seq x y z
N LYS A 1 -3.86 4.83 10.15
CA LYS A 1 -3.30 3.47 10.06
C LYS A 1 -4.40 2.48 9.78
N ILE A 2 -4.16 1.55 8.85
CA ILE A 2 -5.07 0.43 8.58
C ILE A 2 -4.73 -0.68 9.59
N ILE A 3 -5.73 -1.11 10.35
CA ILE A 3 -5.56 -2.08 11.43
C ILE A 3 -6.38 -3.33 11.09
N PRO A 4 -5.72 -4.51 10.90
CA PRO A 4 -6.45 -5.76 10.73
C PRO A 4 -7.28 -6.07 11.99
N SER A 5 -8.48 -6.60 11.81
CA SER A 5 -9.33 -7.04 12.94
C SER A 5 -8.79 -8.30 13.60
N VAL A 6 -7.99 -9.08 12.88
CA VAL A 6 -7.29 -10.27 13.39
C VAL A 6 -5.79 -10.05 13.21
N ASP A 7 -5.02 -10.18 14.29
CA ASP A 7 -3.58 -9.99 14.27
C ASP A 7 -2.87 -11.05 13.41
N TYR A 8 -1.85 -10.63 12.68
CA TYR A 8 -0.96 -11.55 11.98
C TYR A 8 -0.03 -12.26 12.95
N PRO A 9 0.42 -13.50 12.63
CA PRO A 9 1.42 -14.18 13.44
C PRO A 9 2.69 -13.34 13.62
N LEU A 10 3.34 -13.46 14.78
CA LEU A 10 4.55 -12.68 15.09
C LEU A 10 5.82 -13.32 14.54
N GLU A 11 5.85 -14.66 14.44
CA GLU A 11 6.97 -15.37 13.84
C GLU A 11 7.01 -15.15 12.33
N TYR A 12 8.20 -14.87 11.79
CA TYR A 12 8.35 -14.51 10.38
C TYR A 12 7.80 -15.58 9.43
N ASP A 13 8.18 -16.85 9.64
CA ASP A 13 7.74 -17.94 8.76
C ASP A 13 6.23 -18.15 8.82
N ASP A 14 5.64 -18.07 10.02
CA ASP A 14 4.20 -18.21 10.21
C ASP A 14 3.44 -17.03 9.57
N ALA A 15 3.97 -15.81 9.71
CA ALA A 15 3.40 -14.62 9.09
C ALA A 15 3.48 -14.69 7.56
N ALA A 16 4.60 -15.15 7.02
CA ALA A 16 4.80 -15.33 5.58
C ALA A 16 3.82 -16.36 5.00
N ASP A 17 3.66 -17.51 5.67
CA ASP A 17 2.72 -18.56 5.25
C ASP A 17 1.27 -18.08 5.34
N TYR A 18 0.93 -17.35 6.40
CA TYR A 18 -0.40 -16.79 6.59
C TYR A 18 -0.72 -15.79 5.46
N ALA A 19 0.19 -14.86 5.18
CA ALA A 19 0.03 -13.87 4.13
C ALA A 19 -0.07 -14.54 2.74
N LYS A 20 0.69 -15.61 2.51
CA LYS A 20 0.61 -16.36 1.25
C LYS A 20 -0.74 -17.02 1.06
N LYS A 21 -1.29 -17.63 2.10
CA LYS A 21 -2.63 -18.23 2.05
C LYS A 21 -3.71 -17.18 1.76
N GLU A 22 -3.62 -16.01 2.38
CA GLU A 22 -4.54 -14.92 2.08
C GLU A 22 -4.43 -14.50 0.60
N ALA A 23 -3.23 -14.33 0.09
CA ALA A 23 -3.00 -13.95 -1.30
C ALA A 23 -3.51 -15.01 -2.28
N ASP A 24 -3.20 -16.29 -2.04
CA ASP A 24 -3.62 -17.40 -2.90
C ASP A 24 -5.15 -17.57 -2.93
N ASN A 25 -5.82 -17.23 -1.84
CA ASN A 25 -7.28 -17.32 -1.72
C ASN A 25 -8.01 -16.01 -2.09
N ASP A 26 -7.29 -14.99 -2.53
CA ASP A 26 -7.84 -13.65 -2.78
C ASP A 26 -8.71 -13.17 -1.62
N ALA A 27 -8.19 -13.32 -0.40
CA ALA A 27 -8.92 -13.05 0.83
C ALA A 27 -9.22 -11.57 1.01
N ARG A 28 -10.30 -11.28 1.73
CA ARG A 28 -10.66 -9.91 2.16
C ARG A 28 -10.71 -9.86 3.69
N PRO A 29 -9.53 -9.86 4.35
CA PRO A 29 -9.49 -9.83 5.81
C PRO A 29 -10.20 -8.59 6.35
N ALA A 30 -10.94 -8.76 7.43
CA ALA A 30 -11.61 -7.63 8.08
C ALA A 30 -10.59 -6.64 8.63
N ILE A 31 -10.89 -5.35 8.47
CA ILE A 31 -10.11 -4.24 9.02
C ILE A 31 -10.98 -3.42 9.96
N GLU A 32 -10.34 -2.77 10.93
CA GLU A 32 -11.04 -1.84 11.81
C GLU A 32 -11.44 -0.59 11.02
N PRO A 33 -12.61 0.02 11.30
CA PRO A 33 -13.00 1.28 10.67
C PRO A 33 -11.97 2.36 10.94
N LEU A 34 -11.68 3.18 9.92
CA LEU A 34 -10.81 4.35 10.10
C LEU A 34 -11.57 5.45 10.83
N GLU A 35 -10.84 6.25 11.61
CA GLU A 35 -11.39 7.39 12.32
C GLU A 35 -11.89 8.50 11.38
N VAL A 36 -11.32 8.55 10.17
CA VAL A 36 -11.70 9.50 9.12
C VAL A 36 -11.95 8.75 7.82
N ASP A 37 -12.82 9.30 6.98
CA ASP A 37 -13.01 8.78 5.63
C ASP A 37 -11.87 9.28 4.73
N PRO A 38 -10.93 8.39 4.30
CA PRO A 38 -9.82 8.81 3.47
C PRO A 38 -10.27 9.31 2.09
N ALA A 39 -11.40 8.86 1.61
CA ALA A 39 -11.96 9.28 0.32
C ALA A 39 -12.55 10.70 0.34
N SER A 40 -12.66 11.34 1.51
CA SER A 40 -13.09 12.73 1.63
C SER A 40 -11.98 13.74 1.31
N TYR A 41 -10.74 13.29 1.12
CA TYR A 41 -9.58 14.13 0.79
C TYR A 41 -9.34 14.14 -0.73
N LYS A 42 -8.79 15.24 -1.23
CA LYS A 42 -8.41 15.34 -2.65
C LYS A 42 -7.25 14.43 -3.03
N THR A 43 -6.30 14.29 -2.10
CA THR A 43 -5.06 13.56 -2.30
C THR A 43 -4.79 12.69 -1.09
N VAL A 44 -4.49 11.43 -1.34
CA VAL A 44 -4.21 10.43 -0.30
C VAL A 44 -2.92 9.71 -0.61
N PHE A 45 -1.98 9.72 0.34
CA PHE A 45 -0.79 8.88 0.29
C PHE A 45 -1.14 7.52 0.90
N ILE A 46 -0.84 6.46 0.18
CA ILE A 46 -1.13 5.08 0.62
C ILE A 46 0.16 4.27 0.62
N GLY A 47 0.57 3.84 1.81
CA GLY A 47 1.80 3.07 2.01
C GLY A 47 1.55 1.64 2.49
N TYR A 48 2.33 0.69 1.98
CA TYR A 48 2.21 -0.72 2.31
C TYR A 48 3.53 -1.47 2.02
N PRO A 49 3.77 -2.61 2.68
CA PRO A 49 4.83 -3.51 2.27
C PRO A 49 4.35 -4.40 1.11
N VAL A 50 5.26 -4.78 0.21
CA VAL A 50 4.95 -5.80 -0.80
C VAL A 50 5.21 -7.18 -0.21
N TRP A 51 4.19 -8.03 -0.20
CA TRP A 51 4.21 -9.40 0.28
C TRP A 51 3.83 -10.36 -0.85
N TRP A 52 4.73 -11.28 -1.22
CA TRP A 52 4.48 -12.24 -2.28
C TRP A 52 4.06 -11.57 -3.61
N TYR A 53 4.79 -10.49 -3.97
CA TYR A 53 4.54 -9.70 -5.19
C TYR A 53 3.14 -9.07 -5.25
N LYS A 54 2.51 -8.86 -4.10
CA LYS A 54 1.18 -8.24 -3.98
C LYS A 54 1.16 -7.25 -2.82
N MET A 55 0.15 -6.41 -2.80
CA MET A 55 -0.22 -5.70 -1.58
C MET A 55 -0.70 -6.72 -0.53
N PRO A 56 -0.48 -6.47 0.76
CA PRO A 56 -1.17 -7.25 1.79
C PRO A 56 -2.67 -7.24 1.53
N MET A 57 -3.35 -8.36 1.76
CA MET A 57 -4.76 -8.49 1.39
C MET A 57 -5.67 -7.56 2.21
N VAL A 58 -5.23 -7.08 3.37
CA VAL A 58 -5.92 -6.00 4.09
C VAL A 58 -6.03 -4.72 3.28
N MET A 59 -5.10 -4.48 2.34
CA MET A 59 -5.17 -3.33 1.43
C MET A 59 -6.30 -3.51 0.41
N GLU A 60 -6.53 -4.72 -0.06
CA GLU A 60 -7.67 -5.03 -0.92
C GLU A 60 -8.99 -4.76 -0.18
N SER A 61 -9.07 -5.18 1.09
CA SER A 61 -10.23 -4.88 1.95
C SER A 61 -10.44 -3.37 2.11
N PHE A 62 -9.35 -2.62 2.26
CA PHE A 62 -9.36 -1.16 2.37
C PHE A 62 -9.92 -0.52 1.10
N PHE A 63 -9.45 -0.93 -0.07
CA PHE A 63 -9.96 -0.40 -1.34
C PHE A 63 -11.41 -0.80 -1.60
N ASP A 64 -11.84 -1.98 -1.16
CA ASP A 64 -13.25 -2.40 -1.26
C ASP A 64 -14.17 -1.58 -0.34
N THR A 65 -13.64 -1.08 0.78
CA THR A 65 -14.43 -0.38 1.80
C THR A 65 -14.69 1.09 1.47
N TYR A 66 -13.71 1.78 0.86
CA TYR A 66 -13.77 3.23 0.61
C TYR A 66 -13.82 3.52 -0.89
N ASP A 67 -14.60 4.52 -1.28
CA ASP A 67 -14.74 4.93 -2.68
C ASP A 67 -13.79 6.09 -2.98
N PHE A 68 -12.73 5.81 -3.75
CA PHE A 68 -11.72 6.78 -4.15
C PHE A 68 -12.00 7.47 -5.48
N SER A 69 -13.23 7.43 -6.00
CA SER A 69 -13.59 8.13 -7.24
C SER A 69 -13.26 9.62 -7.16
N GLY A 70 -12.47 10.10 -8.12
CA GLY A 70 -12.05 11.50 -8.17
C GLY A 70 -10.91 11.88 -7.23
N VAL A 71 -10.39 10.95 -6.44
CA VAL A 71 -9.27 11.16 -5.53
C VAL A 71 -7.94 10.91 -6.26
N THR A 72 -6.91 11.66 -5.93
CA THR A 72 -5.54 11.38 -6.35
C THR A 72 -4.88 10.47 -5.33
N ILE A 73 -4.48 9.28 -5.74
CA ILE A 73 -3.78 8.30 -4.91
C ILE A 73 -2.29 8.33 -5.24
N ILE A 74 -1.46 8.46 -4.21
CA ILE A 74 0.00 8.44 -4.34
C ILE A 74 0.51 7.26 -3.54
N PRO A 75 0.81 6.12 -4.21
CA PRO A 75 1.26 4.93 -3.50
C PRO A 75 2.75 5.00 -3.17
N PHE A 76 3.15 4.34 -2.10
CA PHE A 76 4.55 4.06 -1.79
C PHE A 76 4.64 2.73 -1.06
N ASN A 77 5.77 2.07 -1.18
CA ASN A 77 5.90 0.75 -0.56
C ASN A 77 7.32 0.44 -0.13
N THR A 78 7.43 -0.50 0.80
CA THR A 78 8.68 -1.18 1.10
C THR A 78 8.70 -2.55 0.43
N HIS A 79 9.90 -3.10 0.20
CA HIS A 79 10.08 -4.42 -0.41
C HIS A 79 11.42 -5.04 0.01
N ALA A 80 11.59 -6.31 -0.28
CA ALA A 80 12.83 -7.05 -0.06
C ALA A 80 13.56 -7.42 -1.36
N GLY A 81 13.24 -6.75 -2.47
CA GLY A 81 13.87 -6.98 -3.78
C GLY A 81 12.90 -6.99 -4.96
N SER A 82 11.58 -6.92 -4.70
CA SER A 82 10.54 -6.97 -5.74
C SER A 82 10.15 -5.60 -6.31
N SER A 83 10.76 -4.51 -5.84
CA SER A 83 10.36 -3.15 -6.16
C SER A 83 8.86 -2.93 -5.78
N ASP A 84 8.03 -2.38 -6.66
CA ASP A 84 6.60 -2.28 -6.40
C ASP A 84 5.83 -3.59 -6.64
N GLY A 85 6.46 -4.60 -7.21
CA GLY A 85 5.85 -5.90 -7.48
C GLY A 85 4.66 -5.86 -8.44
N GLY A 86 4.47 -4.77 -9.19
CA GLY A 86 3.31 -4.54 -10.05
C GLY A 86 2.10 -3.97 -9.31
N THR A 87 2.25 -3.63 -8.02
CA THR A 87 1.12 -3.19 -7.17
C THR A 87 0.56 -1.83 -7.58
N TYR A 88 1.35 -0.93 -8.15
CA TYR A 88 0.84 0.36 -8.62
C TYR A 88 -0.12 0.18 -9.79
N SER A 89 0.18 -0.74 -10.67
CA SER A 89 -0.72 -1.12 -11.75
C SER A 89 -2.01 -1.75 -11.22
N ASP A 90 -1.89 -2.59 -10.19
CA ASP A 90 -3.04 -3.21 -9.53
C ASP A 90 -3.98 -2.15 -8.94
N ILE A 91 -3.42 -1.13 -8.26
CA ILE A 91 -4.21 -0.03 -7.71
C ILE A 91 -4.95 0.73 -8.83
N ARG A 92 -4.29 0.98 -9.97
CA ARG A 92 -4.92 1.63 -11.12
C ARG A 92 -6.09 0.83 -11.68
N GLU A 93 -6.00 -0.49 -11.68
CA GLU A 93 -7.10 -1.36 -12.10
C GLU A 93 -8.25 -1.38 -11.10
N ILE A 94 -7.95 -1.49 -9.81
CA ILE A 94 -8.94 -1.53 -8.73
C ILE A 94 -9.69 -0.20 -8.64
N GLU A 95 -8.95 0.91 -8.69
CA GLU A 95 -9.47 2.27 -8.53
C GLU A 95 -9.45 3.02 -9.86
N SER A 96 -10.15 2.49 -10.85
CA SER A 96 -10.17 3.04 -12.22
C SER A 96 -10.73 4.45 -12.32
N ASN A 97 -11.50 4.90 -11.33
CA ASN A 97 -12.07 6.25 -11.27
C ASN A 97 -11.23 7.23 -10.41
N ALA A 98 -10.11 6.76 -9.87
CA ALA A 98 -9.12 7.59 -9.18
C ALA A 98 -7.96 7.94 -10.12
N THR A 99 -7.20 8.97 -9.76
CA THR A 99 -5.92 9.28 -10.42
C THR A 99 -4.81 8.69 -9.58
N VAL A 100 -4.08 7.70 -10.11
CA VAL A 100 -2.99 7.04 -9.39
C VAL A 100 -1.66 7.52 -9.97
N LEU A 101 -0.90 8.27 -9.17
CA LEU A 101 0.41 8.78 -9.57
C LEU A 101 1.49 7.70 -9.45
N ASP A 102 2.66 7.99 -10.02
CA ASP A 102 3.80 7.10 -9.87
C ASP A 102 4.29 7.12 -8.41
N GLY A 103 4.46 5.94 -7.84
CA GLY A 103 4.85 5.77 -6.46
C GLY A 103 6.35 5.69 -6.26
N LEU A 104 6.74 5.49 -5.01
CA LEU A 104 8.12 5.26 -4.61
C LEU A 104 8.25 3.92 -3.90
N ALA A 105 9.10 3.04 -4.45
CA ALA A 105 9.42 1.76 -3.82
C ALA A 105 10.77 1.88 -3.12
N VAL A 106 10.83 1.48 -1.86
CA VAL A 106 12.05 1.54 -1.02
C VAL A 106 12.36 0.15 -0.49
N ARG A 107 13.59 -0.31 -0.69
CA ARG A 107 14.04 -1.56 -0.08
C ARG A 107 14.01 -1.41 1.44
N GLY A 108 13.41 -2.40 2.14
CA GLY A 108 13.20 -2.32 3.59
C GLY A 108 14.47 -2.09 4.39
N GLU A 109 15.60 -2.68 3.97
CA GLU A 109 16.91 -2.49 4.61
C GLU A 109 17.49 -1.08 4.45
N ASP A 110 16.97 -0.30 3.49
CA ASP A 110 17.44 1.06 3.19
C ASP A 110 16.61 2.17 3.84
N VAL A 111 15.52 1.83 4.52
CA VAL A 111 14.55 2.81 5.06
C VAL A 111 15.20 3.86 5.96
N GLY A 112 16.17 3.48 6.77
CA GLY A 112 16.87 4.39 7.70
C GLY A 112 18.03 5.18 7.11
N LYS A 113 18.34 5.01 5.83
CA LYS A 113 19.51 5.65 5.21
C LYS A 113 19.24 7.09 4.78
N ASP A 114 20.26 7.95 4.84
CA ASP A 114 20.19 9.34 4.36
C ASP A 114 19.86 9.41 2.87
N SER A 115 20.41 8.49 2.06
CA SER A 115 20.11 8.40 0.63
C SER A 115 18.64 8.14 0.36
N THR A 116 17.98 7.37 1.20
CA THR A 116 16.54 7.13 1.11
C THR A 116 15.74 8.39 1.44
N LYS A 117 16.15 9.11 2.46
CA LYS A 117 15.54 10.41 2.80
C LYS A 117 15.63 11.38 1.63
N GLU A 118 16.79 11.47 1.00
CA GLU A 118 16.99 12.32 -0.18
C GLU A 118 16.11 11.88 -1.36
N ALA A 119 15.99 10.58 -1.58
CA ALA A 119 15.12 10.03 -2.62
C ALA A 119 13.64 10.35 -2.37
N VAL A 120 13.19 10.25 -1.13
CA VAL A 120 11.81 10.62 -0.73
C VAL A 120 11.55 12.10 -0.98
N LEU A 121 12.48 12.97 -0.56
CA LEU A 121 12.34 14.42 -0.76
C LEU A 121 12.29 14.77 -2.26
N SER A 122 13.17 14.18 -3.06
CA SER A 122 13.20 14.38 -4.50
C SER A 122 11.92 13.92 -5.17
N TRP A 123 11.40 12.75 -4.75
CA TRP A 123 10.13 12.24 -5.25
C TRP A 123 8.97 13.17 -4.90
N LEU A 124 8.89 13.62 -3.64
CA LEU A 124 7.83 14.54 -3.21
C LEU A 124 7.85 15.86 -3.98
N GLN A 125 9.06 16.40 -4.23
CA GLN A 125 9.23 17.64 -5.01
C GLN A 125 8.83 17.47 -6.48
N GLY A 126 8.96 16.27 -7.02
CA GLY A 126 8.57 15.95 -8.40
C GLY A 126 7.08 15.68 -8.58
N LEU A 127 6.30 15.54 -7.50
CA LEU A 127 4.87 15.32 -7.59
C LEU A 127 4.15 16.62 -7.99
N ASP A 128 3.27 16.50 -8.98
CA ASP A 128 2.43 17.61 -9.42
C ASP A 128 1.10 17.52 -8.65
N LEU A 129 1.07 18.18 -7.51
CA LEU A 129 -0.11 18.22 -6.63
C LEU A 129 -0.79 19.59 -6.77
N GLU A 130 -2.03 19.55 -7.27
CA GLU A 130 -2.89 20.73 -7.33
C GLU A 130 -3.72 20.89 -6.05
#